data_695b4a5ad5a72ba9deca1fc67d570dd1
#
_entry.id   695b4a5ad5a72ba9deca1fc67d570dd1
#
_cell.length_a   1.000
_cell.length_b   1.000
_cell.length_c   1.000
_cell.angle_alpha   90.00
_cell.angle_beta   90.00
_cell.angle_gamma   90.00
#
_symmetry.space_group_name_H-M   'P 1'
#
loop_
_entity.id
_entity.type
_entity.pdbx_description
1 polymer ?
#
loop_
_entity_poly.entity_id
_entity_poly.type
_entity_poly.pdbx_seq_one_letter_code
_entity_poly.pdbx_strand_id
1 'polypeptide(L)'
;MNGAMESDIARLETKLAAARTRLILEKPFLGALVMHLPLKAADPKWCKTTATDARNFYFNPDYISRLTLEQTQFVLAHEAMHCALSHFNRRNHRQKHRWDVACDYAVNMILDEERMRGPDNALMNAAYRGLTAEEIYPVLHEDPPEETQDMHLFDNEPSEGGGEGEQQEQNDAEQGQGQGEKSQPSQGDSGGGKPYQQQDSQGQGDSRQPSGEPQFAGESESPPPPPADPNQLDEQWKSRLAAAAQAARQAGKLSQSMMRLVDNLLAPQLPWRALLARFMMNAARDDYSFQRTSRRSAGNPGDAMMPRLYSQSVNVIVVLDTSGSVTQDELREFLSEIDALKAQVRAEITLHACDDKLAAGGPWRYAMWEAMSLPDEISGGGGTDFQPVFEWVTREHLSPDLLVYFTDAEGQFPEREPAYPVVWLVKGKARTPFGTRIQLN
;
A
#
# COMPACT_ATOMS: atom_id res chain seq x y z
N MET A 1 20.69 -37.98 23.27
CA MET A 1 20.42 -37.06 22.13
C MET A 1 19.78 -35.76 22.58
N ASN A 2 18.82 -35.77 23.53
CA ASN A 2 18.11 -34.52 23.96
C ASN A 2 19.01 -33.42 24.55
N GLY A 3 20.03 -33.80 25.37
CA GLY A 3 20.86 -32.77 26.06
C GLY A 3 21.80 -31.96 25.16
N ALA A 4 22.21 -32.48 24.00
CA ALA A 4 23.01 -31.71 23.04
C ALA A 4 22.13 -30.70 22.26
N MET A 5 20.94 -31.10 21.91
CA MET A 5 19.97 -30.25 21.22
C MET A 5 19.46 -29.10 22.10
N GLU A 6 19.20 -29.38 23.39
CA GLU A 6 18.85 -28.32 24.35
C GLU A 6 20.00 -27.31 24.56
N SER A 7 21.27 -27.78 24.58
CA SER A 7 22.42 -26.88 24.72
C SER A 7 22.61 -25.98 23.48
N ASP A 8 22.27 -26.47 22.28
CA ASP A 8 22.41 -25.72 21.04
C ASP A 8 21.28 -24.67 20.90
N ILE A 9 20.06 -25.01 21.32
CA ILE A 9 18.95 -24.03 21.38
C ILE A 9 19.27 -22.91 22.37
N ALA A 10 19.77 -23.23 23.57
CA ALA A 10 20.13 -22.22 24.56
C ALA A 10 21.26 -21.27 24.08
N ARG A 11 22.19 -21.77 23.27
CA ARG A 11 23.22 -20.93 22.64
C ARG A 11 22.65 -19.99 21.60
N LEU A 12 21.68 -20.45 20.79
CA LEU A 12 20.98 -19.62 19.80
C LEU A 12 20.15 -18.55 20.48
N GLU A 13 19.43 -18.90 21.54
CA GLU A 13 18.69 -17.95 22.36
C GLU A 13 19.59 -16.84 22.90
N THR A 14 20.73 -17.22 23.47
CA THR A 14 21.73 -16.27 23.96
C THR A 14 22.26 -15.38 22.85
N LYS A 15 22.50 -15.92 21.64
CA LYS A 15 22.97 -15.16 20.48
C LYS A 15 21.93 -14.16 20.00
N LEU A 16 20.68 -14.57 19.87
CA LEU A 16 19.56 -13.73 19.44
C LEU A 16 19.27 -12.62 20.47
N ALA A 17 19.29 -12.96 21.76
CA ALA A 17 19.16 -11.98 22.85
C ALA A 17 20.31 -10.96 22.84
N ALA A 18 21.56 -11.41 22.65
CA ALA A 18 22.70 -10.53 22.53
C ALA A 18 22.59 -9.60 21.29
N ALA A 19 22.14 -10.14 20.15
CA ALA A 19 21.93 -9.35 18.93
C ALA A 19 20.87 -8.26 19.13
N ARG A 20 19.72 -8.58 19.75
CA ARG A 20 18.67 -7.61 20.11
C ARG A 20 19.18 -6.54 21.07
N THR A 21 19.83 -6.95 22.14
CA THR A 21 20.40 -6.01 23.14
C THR A 21 21.37 -5.04 22.49
N ARG A 22 22.24 -5.55 21.63
CA ARG A 22 23.20 -4.73 20.91
C ARG A 22 22.53 -3.76 19.94
N LEU A 23 21.49 -4.18 19.22
CA LEU A 23 20.67 -3.30 18.39
C LEU A 23 20.04 -2.16 19.20
N ILE A 24 19.47 -2.44 20.38
CA ILE A 24 18.89 -1.42 21.25
C ILE A 24 19.93 -0.38 21.67
N LEU A 25 21.15 -0.84 22.00
CA LEU A 25 22.21 0.03 22.49
C LEU A 25 22.86 0.86 21.37
N GLU A 26 23.14 0.24 20.22
CA GLU A 26 23.87 0.87 19.12
C GLU A 26 22.94 1.59 18.14
N LYS A 27 21.78 1.00 17.84
CA LYS A 27 20.78 1.47 16.86
C LYS A 27 19.37 1.41 17.44
N PRO A 28 19.03 2.30 18.39
CA PRO A 28 17.81 2.22 19.19
C PRO A 28 16.54 2.24 18.36
N PHE A 29 16.54 2.88 17.19
CA PHE A 29 15.42 2.86 16.26
C PHE A 29 15.12 1.44 15.77
N LEU A 30 16.11 0.77 15.18
CA LEU A 30 15.98 -0.60 14.69
C LEU A 30 15.74 -1.58 15.83
N GLY A 31 16.45 -1.40 16.97
CA GLY A 31 16.27 -2.22 18.16
C GLY A 31 14.83 -2.17 18.69
N ALA A 32 14.21 -0.98 18.73
CA ALA A 32 12.82 -0.82 19.15
C ALA A 32 11.85 -1.56 18.21
N LEU A 33 12.07 -1.49 16.89
CA LEU A 33 11.22 -2.20 15.92
C LEU A 33 11.35 -3.72 16.08
N VAL A 34 12.58 -4.25 16.22
CA VAL A 34 12.85 -5.69 16.40
C VAL A 34 12.17 -6.25 17.65
N MET A 35 12.02 -5.44 18.71
CA MET A 35 11.34 -5.90 19.94
C MET A 35 9.85 -6.20 19.74
N HIS A 36 9.23 -5.70 18.68
CA HIS A 36 7.83 -6.00 18.36
C HIS A 36 7.62 -7.33 17.62
N LEU A 37 8.68 -8.04 17.28
CA LEU A 37 8.65 -9.34 16.62
C LEU A 37 9.09 -10.45 17.58
N PRO A 38 8.18 -11.17 18.25
CA PRO A 38 8.51 -12.38 19.01
C PRO A 38 9.27 -13.37 18.14
N LEU A 39 10.31 -14.00 18.70
CA LEU A 39 11.15 -14.96 17.99
C LEU A 39 10.53 -16.36 18.05
N LYS A 40 10.47 -17.04 16.92
CA LYS A 40 10.00 -18.43 16.82
C LYS A 40 10.97 -19.26 15.99
N ALA A 41 11.44 -20.36 16.55
CA ALA A 41 12.16 -21.34 15.76
C ALA A 41 11.20 -21.97 14.74
N ALA A 42 11.66 -22.17 13.51
CA ALA A 42 10.88 -22.73 12.41
C ALA A 42 11.51 -24.05 11.94
N ASP A 43 10.67 -25.00 11.48
CA ASP A 43 11.15 -26.23 10.89
C ASP A 43 11.93 -25.89 9.58
N PRO A 44 13.17 -26.36 9.44
CA PRO A 44 14.00 -26.16 8.24
C PRO A 44 13.36 -26.63 6.92
N LYS A 45 12.33 -27.47 7.00
CA LYS A 45 11.61 -27.94 5.82
C LYS A 45 10.87 -26.81 5.10
N TRP A 46 10.26 -25.89 5.83
CA TRP A 46 9.54 -24.77 5.23
C TRP A 46 10.28 -23.44 5.34
N CYS A 47 11.12 -23.22 6.35
CA CYS A 47 11.89 -22.00 6.53
C CYS A 47 13.39 -22.30 6.36
N LYS A 48 13.95 -21.92 5.21
CA LYS A 48 15.38 -22.16 4.93
C LYS A 48 16.30 -21.18 5.62
N THR A 49 15.87 -19.94 5.79
CA THR A 49 16.62 -18.80 6.37
C THR A 49 15.83 -18.17 7.50
N THR A 50 15.13 -17.11 7.21
CA THR A 50 14.20 -16.39 8.08
C THR A 50 12.89 -16.15 7.37
N ALA A 51 11.85 -15.81 8.14
CA ALA A 51 10.55 -15.45 7.59
C ALA A 51 9.80 -14.53 8.57
N THR A 52 8.88 -13.71 8.05
CA THR A 52 7.97 -12.93 8.88
C THR A 52 6.55 -12.94 8.36
N ASP A 53 5.59 -12.95 9.31
CA ASP A 53 4.16 -12.73 9.08
C ASP A 53 3.73 -11.33 9.56
N ALA A 54 4.68 -10.41 9.73
CA ALA A 54 4.55 -9.09 10.33
C ALA A 54 4.08 -9.10 11.81
N ARG A 55 3.97 -10.26 12.42
CA ARG A 55 3.65 -10.45 13.85
C ARG A 55 4.76 -11.14 14.61
N ASN A 56 5.46 -12.06 13.94
CA ASN A 56 6.53 -12.87 14.51
C ASN A 56 7.72 -12.90 13.56
N PHE A 57 8.89 -13.12 14.14
CA PHE A 57 10.10 -13.45 13.42
C PHE A 57 10.32 -14.96 13.50
N TYR A 58 10.27 -15.63 12.37
CA TYR A 58 10.56 -17.05 12.24
C TYR A 58 11.99 -17.24 11.75
N PHE A 59 12.69 -18.21 12.30
CA PHE A 59 14.09 -18.45 11.92
C PHE A 59 14.43 -19.93 11.88
N ASN A 60 15.25 -20.28 10.91
CA ASN A 60 15.89 -21.58 10.87
C ASN A 60 17.08 -21.61 11.86
N PRO A 61 17.07 -22.50 12.86
CA PRO A 61 18.18 -22.63 13.84
C PRO A 61 19.54 -22.84 13.20
N ASP A 62 19.64 -23.69 12.17
CA ASP A 62 20.89 -23.99 11.47
C ASP A 62 21.42 -22.76 10.72
N TYR A 63 20.55 -21.97 10.12
CA TYR A 63 20.92 -20.73 9.46
C TYR A 63 21.48 -19.71 10.46
N ILE A 64 20.73 -19.41 11.53
CA ILE A 64 21.17 -18.47 12.56
C ILE A 64 22.47 -18.92 13.24
N SER A 65 22.69 -20.23 13.41
CA SER A 65 23.93 -20.75 14.01
C SER A 65 25.19 -20.34 13.25
N ARG A 66 25.11 -20.30 11.91
CA ARG A 66 26.22 -19.99 10.99
C ARG A 66 26.53 -18.49 10.89
N LEU A 67 25.58 -17.62 11.16
CA LEU A 67 25.76 -16.18 11.09
C LEU A 67 26.71 -15.68 12.19
N THR A 68 27.41 -14.61 11.94
CA THR A 68 28.08 -13.83 12.99
C THR A 68 27.04 -13.06 13.82
N LEU A 69 27.45 -12.47 14.95
CA LEU A 69 26.56 -11.64 15.75
C LEU A 69 26.08 -10.40 14.95
N GLU A 70 26.96 -9.79 14.15
CA GLU A 70 26.65 -8.63 13.30
C GLU A 70 25.65 -9.00 12.19
N GLN A 71 25.85 -10.15 11.54
CA GLN A 71 24.89 -10.67 10.55
C GLN A 71 23.55 -11.03 11.19
N THR A 72 23.54 -11.56 12.42
CA THR A 72 22.29 -11.82 13.15
C THR A 72 21.54 -10.52 13.46
N GLN A 73 22.26 -9.45 13.85
CA GLN A 73 21.65 -8.12 14.01
C GLN A 73 21.05 -7.60 12.70
N PHE A 74 21.76 -7.78 11.58
CA PHE A 74 21.27 -7.37 10.26
C PHE A 74 19.97 -8.08 9.90
N VAL A 75 19.92 -9.40 10.01
CA VAL A 75 18.72 -10.19 9.65
C VAL A 75 17.52 -9.83 10.53
N LEU A 76 17.74 -9.62 11.84
CA LEU A 76 16.68 -9.15 12.73
C LEU A 76 16.15 -7.76 12.33
N ALA A 77 17.05 -6.85 11.99
CA ALA A 77 16.67 -5.50 11.52
C ALA A 77 15.98 -5.53 10.16
N HIS A 78 16.42 -6.42 9.26
CA HIS A 78 15.84 -6.62 7.94
C HIS A 78 14.37 -6.99 8.01
N GLU A 79 14.01 -8.03 8.73
CA GLU A 79 12.60 -8.44 8.89
C GLU A 79 11.74 -7.36 9.58
N ALA A 80 12.30 -6.67 10.58
CA ALA A 80 11.61 -5.58 11.24
C ALA A 80 11.39 -4.38 10.31
N MET A 81 12.31 -4.13 9.37
CA MET A 81 12.15 -3.08 8.36
C MET A 81 11.11 -3.44 7.31
N HIS A 82 10.99 -4.70 6.87
CA HIS A 82 9.88 -5.12 6.01
C HIS A 82 8.52 -4.81 6.64
N CYS A 83 8.39 -5.08 7.94
CA CYS A 83 7.18 -4.76 8.69
C CYS A 83 6.96 -3.25 8.82
N ALA A 84 7.99 -2.50 9.19
CA ALA A 84 7.93 -1.05 9.40
C ALA A 84 7.65 -0.27 8.10
N LEU A 85 8.12 -0.78 6.95
CA LEU A 85 7.85 -0.26 5.62
C LEU A 85 6.51 -0.74 5.04
N SER A 86 5.77 -1.59 5.78
CA SER A 86 4.48 -2.15 5.36
C SER A 86 4.53 -2.87 4.01
N HIS A 87 5.62 -3.56 3.70
CA HIS A 87 5.76 -4.28 2.43
C HIS A 87 4.67 -5.32 2.24
N PHE A 88 4.15 -5.90 3.34
CA PHE A 88 3.04 -6.85 3.37
C PHE A 88 1.69 -6.27 2.89
N ASN A 89 1.52 -4.94 2.89
CA ASN A 89 0.28 -4.26 2.50
C ASN A 89 0.43 -3.45 1.19
N ARG A 90 1.64 -3.39 0.61
CA ARG A 90 1.97 -2.51 -0.52
C ARG A 90 2.22 -3.26 -1.83
N ARG A 91 2.14 -4.59 -1.84
CA ARG A 91 2.34 -5.39 -3.06
C ARG A 91 1.30 -5.09 -4.13
N ASN A 92 0.06 -4.91 -3.73
CA ASN A 92 -1.09 -4.74 -4.64
C ASN A 92 -1.13 -5.86 -5.70
N HIS A 93 -1.21 -5.50 -6.98
CA HIS A 93 -1.27 -6.41 -8.14
C HIS A 93 0.10 -6.90 -8.64
N ARG A 94 1.20 -6.53 -7.96
CA ARG A 94 2.56 -6.88 -8.40
C ARG A 94 2.85 -8.36 -8.22
N GLN A 95 3.66 -8.92 -9.13
CA GLN A 95 4.12 -10.32 -9.06
C GLN A 95 4.91 -10.53 -7.77
N LYS A 96 4.57 -11.58 -7.00
CA LYS A 96 5.09 -11.80 -5.66
C LYS A 96 6.62 -11.87 -5.62
N HIS A 97 7.22 -12.79 -6.35
CA HIS A 97 8.67 -12.98 -6.32
C HIS A 97 9.44 -11.70 -6.69
N ARG A 98 9.04 -11.04 -7.77
CA ARG A 98 9.65 -9.77 -8.20
C ARG A 98 9.47 -8.65 -7.17
N TRP A 99 8.32 -8.62 -6.49
CA TRP A 99 8.08 -7.67 -5.41
C TRP A 99 8.95 -7.95 -4.20
N ASP A 100 9.07 -9.22 -3.79
CA ASP A 100 9.87 -9.62 -2.65
C ASP A 100 11.37 -9.27 -2.88
N VAL A 101 11.90 -9.55 -4.09
CA VAL A 101 13.25 -9.15 -4.49
C VAL A 101 13.44 -7.62 -4.45
N ALA A 102 12.44 -6.84 -4.91
CA ALA A 102 12.50 -5.38 -4.85
C ALA A 102 12.52 -4.87 -3.41
N CYS A 103 11.73 -5.48 -2.53
CA CYS A 103 11.67 -5.16 -1.11
C CYS A 103 13.00 -5.46 -0.41
N ASP A 104 13.61 -6.60 -0.72
CA ASP A 104 14.92 -6.99 -0.18
C ASP A 104 16.01 -5.99 -0.56
N TYR A 105 16.08 -5.62 -1.83
CA TYR A 105 17.02 -4.58 -2.26
C TYR A 105 16.79 -3.27 -1.51
N ALA A 106 15.56 -2.81 -1.40
CA ALA A 106 15.23 -1.55 -0.72
C ALA A 106 15.66 -1.58 0.76
N VAL A 107 15.31 -2.64 1.49
CA VAL A 107 15.66 -2.79 2.91
C VAL A 107 17.16 -2.93 3.10
N ASN A 108 17.82 -3.78 2.30
CA ASN A 108 19.24 -4.01 2.42
C ASN A 108 20.06 -2.73 2.17
N MET A 109 19.65 -1.90 1.21
CA MET A 109 20.32 -0.62 0.96
C MET A 109 20.14 0.38 2.11
N ILE A 110 18.95 0.39 2.76
CA ILE A 110 18.73 1.19 3.97
C ILE A 110 19.66 0.74 5.12
N LEU A 111 19.79 -0.57 5.32
CA LEU A 111 20.66 -1.13 6.36
C LEU A 111 22.15 -0.92 6.06
N ASP A 112 22.55 -0.93 4.78
CA ASP A 112 23.91 -0.58 4.35
C ASP A 112 24.24 0.90 4.66
N GLU A 113 23.32 1.82 4.43
CA GLU A 113 23.47 3.23 4.85
C GLU A 113 23.64 3.38 6.35
N GLU A 114 22.99 2.51 7.13
CA GLU A 114 23.18 2.40 8.57
C GLU A 114 24.48 1.66 8.97
N ARG A 115 25.31 1.31 8.01
CA ARG A 115 26.61 0.60 8.19
C ARG A 115 26.46 -0.76 8.87
N MET A 116 25.38 -1.45 8.60
CA MET A 116 25.16 -2.82 9.02
C MET A 116 25.71 -3.78 7.98
N ARG A 117 26.30 -4.90 8.43
CA ARG A 117 26.84 -5.92 7.54
C ARG A 117 25.87 -7.09 7.44
N GLY A 118 25.33 -7.27 6.25
CA GLY A 118 24.48 -8.41 5.92
C GLY A 118 25.27 -9.73 5.76
N PRO A 119 24.56 -10.87 5.70
CA PRO A 119 25.12 -12.13 5.25
C PRO A 119 25.55 -12.05 3.77
N ASP A 120 26.40 -12.99 3.33
CA ASP A 120 27.00 -12.98 1.98
C ASP A 120 25.95 -13.11 0.85
N ASN A 121 24.77 -13.64 1.16
CA ASN A 121 23.65 -13.79 0.24
C ASN A 121 22.67 -12.59 0.27
N ALA A 122 22.96 -11.52 1.00
CA ALA A 122 22.11 -10.35 1.00
C ALA A 122 22.12 -9.66 -0.38
N LEU A 123 20.93 -9.35 -0.91
CA LEU A 123 20.78 -8.65 -2.18
C LEU A 123 21.24 -7.20 -2.05
N MET A 124 22.35 -6.87 -2.66
CA MET A 124 22.98 -5.54 -2.58
C MET A 124 23.23 -4.98 -3.97
N ASN A 125 22.71 -3.78 -4.25
CA ASN A 125 23.02 -3.06 -5.47
C ASN A 125 23.05 -1.56 -5.20
N ALA A 126 24.23 -0.96 -5.32
CA ALA A 126 24.45 0.46 -5.03
C ALA A 126 23.61 1.40 -5.93
N ALA A 127 23.16 0.95 -7.11
CA ALA A 127 22.28 1.70 -7.98
C ALA A 127 20.89 1.92 -7.40
N TYR A 128 20.45 1.07 -6.47
CA TYR A 128 19.15 1.15 -5.81
C TYR A 128 19.17 1.94 -4.50
N ARG A 129 20.30 2.57 -4.16
CA ARG A 129 20.42 3.36 -2.93
C ARG A 129 19.43 4.52 -2.91
N GLY A 130 18.63 4.58 -1.85
CA GLY A 130 17.60 5.61 -1.65
C GLY A 130 16.33 5.43 -2.48
N LEU A 131 16.22 4.33 -3.25
CA LEU A 131 15.00 3.96 -3.95
C LEU A 131 14.07 3.14 -3.04
N THR A 132 12.77 3.29 -3.25
CA THR A 132 11.73 2.46 -2.64
C THR A 132 11.55 1.15 -3.40
N ALA A 133 10.85 0.18 -2.80
CA ALA A 133 10.54 -1.08 -3.49
C ALA A 133 9.72 -0.85 -4.78
N GLU A 134 8.84 0.15 -4.79
CA GLU A 134 8.04 0.54 -5.96
C GLU A 134 8.90 1.12 -7.09
N GLU A 135 9.96 1.84 -6.75
CA GLU A 135 10.90 2.42 -7.74
C GLU A 135 11.88 1.36 -8.27
N ILE A 136 12.19 0.34 -7.47
CA ILE A 136 13.06 -0.77 -7.87
C ILE A 136 12.31 -1.80 -8.73
N TYR A 137 11.06 -2.10 -8.37
CA TYR A 137 10.25 -3.13 -9.02
C TYR A 137 10.22 -3.04 -10.57
N PRO A 138 9.95 -1.89 -11.21
CA PRO A 138 9.92 -1.79 -12.67
C PRO A 138 11.28 -1.97 -13.34
N VAL A 139 12.39 -1.76 -12.61
CA VAL A 139 13.75 -1.87 -13.13
C VAL A 139 14.26 -3.31 -13.10
N LEU A 140 13.68 -4.17 -12.28
CA LEU A 140 13.99 -5.59 -12.24
C LEU A 140 13.47 -6.31 -13.49
N HIS A 141 14.09 -7.44 -13.84
CA HIS A 141 13.55 -8.33 -14.86
C HIS A 141 12.16 -8.85 -14.45
N GLU A 142 11.34 -9.26 -15.42
CA GLU A 142 10.01 -9.84 -15.15
C GLU A 142 10.10 -11.08 -14.27
N ASP A 143 11.13 -11.89 -14.48
CA ASP A 143 11.46 -13.06 -13.66
C ASP A 143 12.92 -12.93 -13.19
N PRO A 144 13.14 -12.26 -12.04
CA PRO A 144 14.49 -12.05 -11.54
C PRO A 144 15.11 -13.39 -11.09
N PRO A 145 16.35 -13.68 -11.51
CA PRO A 145 17.04 -14.91 -11.12
C PRO A 145 17.51 -14.92 -9.66
N GLU A 146 17.43 -13.80 -8.97
CA GLU A 146 17.83 -13.65 -7.59
C GLU A 146 16.85 -14.37 -6.66
N GLU A 147 17.38 -15.16 -5.73
CA GLU A 147 16.60 -15.70 -4.62
C GLU A 147 16.46 -14.64 -3.52
N THR A 148 15.28 -14.54 -2.90
CA THR A 148 15.05 -13.69 -1.73
C THR A 148 15.88 -14.16 -0.55
N GLN A 149 16.30 -13.21 0.30
CA GLN A 149 17.07 -13.51 1.50
C GLN A 149 16.23 -14.23 2.55
N ASP A 150 14.95 -13.96 2.56
CA ASP A 150 13.97 -14.42 3.54
C ASP A 150 12.66 -14.88 2.85
N MET A 151 11.68 -15.24 3.64
CA MET A 151 10.35 -15.62 3.16
C MET A 151 9.29 -14.70 3.74
N HIS A 152 8.53 -14.04 2.88
CA HIS A 152 7.42 -13.20 3.26
C HIS A 152 6.12 -14.00 3.32
N LEU A 153 5.54 -14.12 4.53
CA LEU A 153 4.32 -14.89 4.80
C LEU A 153 3.09 -13.96 4.86
N PHE A 154 2.94 -13.11 3.86
CA PHE A 154 1.93 -12.07 3.86
C PHE A 154 0.68 -12.41 3.08
N ASP A 155 0.78 -13.34 2.13
CA ASP A 155 -0.31 -13.76 1.25
C ASP A 155 -0.23 -15.24 0.88
N ASN A 156 -1.34 -15.77 0.33
CA ASN A 156 -1.53 -17.19 0.03
C ASN A 156 -1.08 -17.59 -1.38
N GLU A 157 -0.44 -16.73 -2.16
CA GLU A 157 0.06 -17.16 -3.46
C GLU A 157 1.19 -18.17 -3.27
N PRO A 158 1.08 -19.39 -3.84
CA PRO A 158 2.18 -20.33 -3.81
C PRO A 158 3.38 -19.69 -4.52
N SER A 159 4.54 -19.73 -3.89
CA SER A 159 5.79 -19.34 -4.55
C SER A 159 6.01 -20.32 -5.70
N GLU A 160 5.85 -19.87 -6.93
CA GLU A 160 6.34 -20.59 -8.10
C GLU A 160 7.87 -20.51 -8.10
N GLY A 161 8.50 -21.42 -7.42
CA GLY A 161 9.95 -21.46 -7.37
C GLY A 161 10.48 -22.55 -6.46
N GLY A 162 10.67 -23.73 -7.01
CA GLY A 162 11.61 -24.72 -6.49
C GLY A 162 11.03 -25.94 -5.79
N GLY A 163 11.03 -27.06 -6.51
CA GLY A 163 10.99 -28.40 -5.93
C GLY A 163 9.87 -29.27 -6.47
N GLU A 164 10.19 -30.03 -7.52
CA GLU A 164 9.42 -31.20 -7.94
C GLU A 164 9.24 -32.15 -6.73
N GLY A 165 8.02 -32.21 -6.21
CA GLY A 165 7.59 -33.16 -5.22
C GLY A 165 6.31 -33.80 -5.70
N GLU A 166 6.41 -35.10 -6.05
CA GLU A 166 5.42 -35.98 -6.63
C GLU A 166 4.01 -35.80 -6.04
N GLN A 167 3.06 -35.46 -6.91
CA GLN A 167 1.63 -35.58 -6.65
C GLN A 167 1.25 -37.08 -6.69
N GLN A 168 0.98 -37.66 -5.55
CA GLN A 168 0.18 -38.89 -5.49
C GLN A 168 -1.30 -38.55 -5.63
N GLU A 169 -1.83 -38.91 -6.80
CA GLU A 169 -3.27 -39.01 -7.04
C GLU A 169 -3.85 -40.09 -6.12
N GLN A 170 -4.81 -39.71 -5.29
CA GLN A 170 -5.81 -40.66 -4.80
C GLN A 170 -7.18 -40.27 -5.32
N ASN A 171 -7.58 -41.00 -6.38
CA ASN A 171 -8.96 -41.17 -6.78
C ASN A 171 -9.67 -42.00 -5.70
N ASP A 172 -10.79 -41.53 -5.21
CA ASP A 172 -11.88 -42.40 -4.81
C ASP A 172 -13.22 -41.74 -5.15
N ALA A 173 -13.86 -42.34 -6.12
CA ALA A 173 -15.25 -42.16 -6.50
C ALA A 173 -16.13 -42.97 -5.56
N GLU A 174 -17.19 -42.40 -5.01
CA GLU A 174 -18.45 -43.17 -4.86
C GLU A 174 -19.68 -42.26 -4.80
N GLN A 175 -20.68 -42.74 -5.51
CA GLN A 175 -22.00 -42.21 -5.74
C GLN A 175 -22.89 -42.38 -4.48
N GLY A 176 -23.82 -41.46 -4.26
CA GLY A 176 -24.91 -41.64 -3.33
C GLY A 176 -26.04 -40.64 -3.55
N GLN A 177 -27.07 -41.06 -4.26
CA GLN A 177 -28.38 -40.41 -4.42
C GLN A 177 -29.20 -40.40 -3.11
N GLY A 178 -30.02 -39.37 -2.89
CA GLY A 178 -31.07 -39.42 -1.87
C GLY A 178 -31.79 -38.09 -1.69
N GLN A 179 -32.89 -37.94 -2.41
CA GLN A 179 -34.17 -37.22 -2.21
C GLN A 179 -34.42 -36.53 -0.85
N GLY A 180 -34.71 -35.27 -0.86
CA GLY A 180 -36.05 -34.61 -0.76
C GLY A 180 -36.68 -34.61 0.61
N GLU A 181 -36.89 -33.43 1.17
CA GLU A 181 -38.25 -33.03 1.64
C GLU A 181 -38.30 -31.56 2.10
N LYS A 182 -39.40 -30.95 1.68
CA LYS A 182 -39.80 -29.58 2.02
C LYS A 182 -40.49 -29.58 3.38
N SER A 183 -40.32 -28.55 4.19
CA SER A 183 -41.43 -28.02 5.00
C SER A 183 -41.21 -26.55 5.36
N GLN A 184 -42.28 -25.82 5.17
CA GLN A 184 -42.49 -24.39 5.38
C GLN A 184 -42.96 -24.11 6.83
N PRO A 185 -43.32 -22.85 7.16
CA PRO A 185 -42.95 -22.14 8.39
C PRO A 185 -44.07 -22.06 9.40
N SER A 186 -43.76 -21.73 10.64
CA SER A 186 -44.75 -21.30 11.60
C SER A 186 -44.40 -19.95 12.25
N GLN A 187 -45.38 -19.09 12.19
CA GLN A 187 -45.52 -17.79 12.84
C GLN A 187 -45.83 -17.92 14.36
N GLY A 188 -45.56 -16.80 15.05
CA GLY A 188 -46.17 -16.37 16.30
C GLY A 188 -45.19 -16.35 17.47
N ASP A 189 -45.10 -15.44 18.40
CA ASP A 189 -45.92 -14.31 18.75
C ASP A 189 -45.18 -13.47 19.80
N SER A 190 -45.46 -12.19 19.83
CA SER A 190 -45.29 -11.11 20.81
C SER A 190 -44.67 -11.36 22.18
N GLY A 191 -43.83 -10.39 22.64
CA GLY A 191 -43.99 -9.85 24.00
C GLY A 191 -42.72 -9.54 24.80
N GLY A 192 -42.51 -8.27 25.11
CA GLY A 192 -41.91 -7.88 26.36
C GLY A 192 -40.52 -7.22 26.32
N GLY A 193 -40.49 -5.91 26.26
CA GLY A 193 -39.28 -5.10 26.47
C GLY A 193 -38.79 -5.12 27.92
N LYS A 194 -37.49 -5.06 28.06
CA LYS A 194 -36.81 -4.57 29.29
C LYS A 194 -35.61 -3.71 28.88
N PRO A 195 -35.28 -2.68 29.65
CA PRO A 195 -34.37 -1.63 29.28
C PRO A 195 -32.90 -2.06 29.38
N TYR A 196 -32.12 -1.61 28.43
CA TYR A 196 -30.65 -1.76 28.43
C TYR A 196 -30.04 -0.93 29.54
N GLN A 197 -29.41 -1.57 30.51
CA GLN A 197 -28.44 -0.94 31.40
C GLN A 197 -27.15 -0.73 30.63
N GLN A 198 -26.73 0.52 30.52
CA GLN A 198 -25.39 0.91 30.15
C GLN A 198 -24.40 0.35 31.18
N GLN A 199 -23.58 -0.59 30.77
CA GLN A 199 -22.36 -0.93 31.49
C GLN A 199 -21.23 -0.12 30.86
N ASP A 200 -20.77 0.89 31.62
CA ASP A 200 -19.52 1.57 31.42
C ASP A 200 -18.36 0.56 31.48
N SER A 201 -17.88 0.10 30.37
CA SER A 201 -16.60 -0.61 30.31
C SER A 201 -15.49 0.44 30.23
N GLN A 202 -14.97 0.78 31.41
CA GLN A 202 -13.68 1.45 31.54
C GLN A 202 -12.62 0.66 30.79
N GLY A 203 -12.15 1.19 29.66
CA GLY A 203 -10.98 0.71 28.97
C GLY A 203 -9.75 0.87 29.85
N GLN A 204 -9.35 -0.20 30.51
CA GLN A 204 -8.02 -0.30 31.08
C GLN A 204 -7.03 -0.36 29.92
N GLY A 205 -6.36 0.76 29.67
CA GLY A 205 -5.19 0.82 28.81
C GLY A 205 -4.13 -0.14 29.35
N ASP A 206 -3.88 -1.20 28.61
CA ASP A 206 -2.80 -2.15 28.89
C ASP A 206 -1.45 -1.47 28.58
N SER A 207 -0.99 -0.64 29.52
CA SER A 207 0.36 -0.12 29.55
C SER A 207 1.30 -1.20 30.07
N ARG A 208 1.48 -2.27 29.31
CA ARG A 208 2.60 -3.18 29.54
C ARG A 208 3.88 -2.50 29.06
N GLN A 209 4.65 -1.98 30.00
CA GLN A 209 6.07 -1.75 29.81
C GLN A 209 6.70 -3.05 29.30
N PRO A 210 7.63 -2.99 28.31
CA PRO A 210 8.35 -4.15 27.85
C PRO A 210 9.25 -4.63 29.00
N SER A 211 8.81 -5.60 29.77
CA SER A 211 9.65 -6.36 30.69
C SER A 211 10.61 -7.17 29.80
N GLY A 212 11.89 -6.82 29.90
CA GLY A 212 12.95 -7.26 28.98
C GLY A 212 13.42 -8.69 29.18
N GLU A 213 12.55 -9.67 28.97
CA GLU A 213 13.00 -11.04 28.74
C GLU A 213 12.67 -11.41 27.28
N PRO A 214 13.63 -12.01 26.54
CA PRO A 214 13.38 -12.48 25.18
C PRO A 214 12.34 -13.61 25.25
N GLN A 215 11.11 -13.33 24.85
CA GLN A 215 10.07 -14.35 24.79
C GLN A 215 10.31 -15.24 23.58
N PHE A 216 10.86 -16.42 23.78
CA PHE A 216 10.81 -17.53 22.85
C PHE A 216 9.38 -18.07 22.82
N ALA A 217 8.71 -17.95 21.69
CA ALA A 217 7.30 -18.28 21.54
C ALA A 217 7.06 -19.71 20.96
N GLY A 218 7.96 -20.66 21.23
CA GLY A 218 7.83 -22.05 20.79
C GLY A 218 8.36 -22.33 19.36
N GLU A 219 8.19 -23.57 18.90
CA GLU A 219 8.56 -24.03 17.57
C GLU A 219 7.34 -24.00 16.64
N SER A 220 7.54 -23.62 15.38
CA SER A 220 6.52 -23.61 14.34
C SER A 220 6.80 -24.72 13.33
N GLU A 221 6.00 -25.80 13.37
CA GLU A 221 6.15 -26.96 12.48
C GLU A 221 5.67 -26.68 11.04
N SER A 222 4.82 -25.68 10.86
CA SER A 222 4.27 -25.29 9.55
C SER A 222 4.24 -23.76 9.40
N PRO A 223 4.27 -23.24 8.16
CA PRO A 223 4.13 -21.81 7.93
C PRO A 223 2.78 -21.32 8.49
N PRO A 224 2.75 -20.17 9.18
CA PRO A 224 1.51 -19.61 9.68
C PRO A 224 0.64 -19.09 8.53
N PRO A 225 -0.68 -19.02 8.71
CA PRO A 225 -1.54 -18.37 7.74
C PRO A 225 -1.23 -16.86 7.66
N PRO A 226 -1.45 -16.23 6.49
CA PRO A 226 -1.27 -14.81 6.33
C PRO A 226 -2.15 -14.01 7.29
N PRO A 227 -1.80 -12.74 7.56
CA PRO A 227 -2.56 -11.87 8.45
C PRO A 227 -4.01 -11.72 7.98
N ALA A 228 -4.96 -11.92 8.89
CA ALA A 228 -6.41 -11.81 8.58
C ALA A 228 -6.85 -10.36 8.28
N ASP A 229 -6.15 -9.36 8.81
CA ASP A 229 -6.41 -7.94 8.58
C ASP A 229 -5.07 -7.20 8.38
N PRO A 230 -4.61 -7.09 7.12
CA PRO A 230 -3.38 -6.37 6.79
C PRO A 230 -3.44 -4.87 7.10
N ASN A 231 -4.62 -4.23 6.98
CA ASN A 231 -4.76 -2.80 7.22
C ASN A 231 -4.60 -2.44 8.70
N GLN A 232 -5.22 -3.22 9.58
CA GLN A 232 -5.06 -3.03 11.02
C GLN A 232 -3.60 -3.24 11.46
N LEU A 233 -2.93 -4.20 10.85
CA LEU A 233 -1.52 -4.48 11.11
C LEU A 233 -0.61 -3.35 10.62
N ASP A 234 -0.93 -2.76 9.48
CA ASP A 234 -0.25 -1.57 8.93
C ASP A 234 -0.34 -0.36 9.87
N GLU A 235 -1.54 -0.06 10.39
CA GLU A 235 -1.73 1.01 11.37
C GLU A 235 -0.93 0.77 12.66
N GLN A 236 -0.88 -0.48 13.12
CA GLN A 236 -0.06 -0.85 14.28
C GLN A 236 1.43 -0.62 14.01
N TRP A 237 1.93 -1.03 12.83
CA TRP A 237 3.34 -0.82 12.47
C TRP A 237 3.69 0.65 12.26
N LYS A 238 2.80 1.46 11.70
CA LYS A 238 2.96 2.93 11.64
C LYS A 238 3.07 3.55 13.02
N SER A 239 2.25 3.10 13.98
CA SER A 239 2.33 3.56 15.37
C SER A 239 3.66 3.15 16.03
N ARG A 240 4.10 1.89 15.84
CA ARG A 240 5.39 1.39 16.34
C ARG A 240 6.58 2.15 15.74
N LEU A 241 6.53 2.42 14.43
CA LEU A 241 7.53 3.21 13.72
C LEU A 241 7.64 4.63 14.30
N ALA A 242 6.52 5.29 14.54
CA ALA A 242 6.47 6.62 15.13
C ALA A 242 7.08 6.64 16.53
N ALA A 243 6.70 5.67 17.37
CA ALA A 243 7.23 5.55 18.74
C ALA A 243 8.74 5.27 18.74
N ALA A 244 9.21 4.34 17.90
CA ALA A 244 10.63 4.02 17.74
C ALA A 244 11.45 5.23 17.28
N ALA A 245 10.92 5.99 16.32
CA ALA A 245 11.57 7.19 15.81
C ALA A 245 11.65 8.30 16.88
N GLN A 246 10.59 8.50 17.64
CA GLN A 246 10.57 9.45 18.73
C GLN A 246 11.60 9.10 19.81
N ALA A 247 11.66 7.85 20.23
CA ALA A 247 12.62 7.38 21.21
C ALA A 247 14.08 7.54 20.72
N ALA A 248 14.34 7.18 19.46
CA ALA A 248 15.68 7.33 18.86
C ALA A 248 16.10 8.80 18.68
N ARG A 249 15.17 9.70 18.35
CA ARG A 249 15.39 11.16 18.31
C ARG A 249 15.77 11.71 19.69
N GLN A 250 15.03 11.33 20.73
CA GLN A 250 15.32 11.73 22.11
C GLN A 250 16.68 11.24 22.58
N ALA A 251 17.10 10.05 22.15
CA ALA A 251 18.41 9.48 22.42
C ALA A 251 19.55 10.14 21.58
N GLY A 252 19.23 11.00 20.60
CA GLY A 252 20.20 11.58 19.67
C GLY A 252 20.87 10.56 18.74
N LYS A 253 20.23 9.41 18.52
CA LYS A 253 20.78 8.27 17.77
C LYS A 253 19.97 7.91 16.51
N LEU A 254 19.14 8.81 16.02
CA LEU A 254 18.45 8.64 14.73
C LEU A 254 19.30 9.29 13.64
N SER A 255 19.71 8.52 12.63
CA SER A 255 20.48 9.02 11.49
C SER A 255 19.61 9.97 10.63
N GLN A 256 20.26 10.80 9.83
CA GLN A 256 19.54 11.75 8.96
C GLN A 256 18.77 11.02 7.83
N SER A 257 19.34 9.92 7.31
CA SER A 257 18.66 9.06 6.33
C SER A 257 17.38 8.44 6.91
N MET A 258 17.50 7.84 8.09
CA MET A 258 16.37 7.23 8.80
C MET A 258 15.31 8.27 9.22
N MET A 259 15.72 9.49 9.58
CA MET A 259 14.79 10.58 9.88
C MET A 259 13.95 10.96 8.66
N ARG A 260 14.58 11.10 7.48
CA ARG A 260 13.87 11.40 6.23
C ARG A 260 12.91 10.26 5.84
N LEU A 261 13.35 9.01 5.99
CA LEU A 261 12.52 7.83 5.73
C LEU A 261 11.26 7.84 6.61
N VAL A 262 11.44 8.04 7.91
CA VAL A 262 10.34 8.09 8.89
C VAL A 262 9.40 9.26 8.60
N ASP A 263 9.92 10.44 8.30
CA ASP A 263 9.09 11.61 7.98
C ASP A 263 8.27 11.39 6.71
N ASN A 264 8.81 10.69 5.71
CA ASN A 264 8.07 10.31 4.50
C ASN A 264 6.97 9.27 4.80
N LEU A 265 7.28 8.25 5.60
CA LEU A 265 6.34 7.17 5.92
C LEU A 265 5.20 7.61 6.84
N LEU A 266 5.48 8.54 7.76
CA LEU A 266 4.50 9.07 8.71
C LEU A 266 3.81 10.34 8.20
N ALA A 267 4.25 10.91 7.07
CA ALA A 267 3.51 11.99 6.44
C ALA A 267 2.07 11.51 6.19
N PRO A 268 1.05 12.30 6.58
CA PRO A 268 -0.33 11.91 6.36
C PRO A 268 -0.57 11.77 4.85
N GLN A 269 -0.52 10.54 4.37
CA GLN A 269 -0.87 10.18 3.02
C GLN A 269 -2.39 10.25 2.95
N LEU A 270 -2.92 11.44 2.59
CA LEU A 270 -4.33 11.50 2.22
C LEU A 270 -4.48 10.64 0.96
N PRO A 271 -5.34 9.61 0.97
CA PRO A 271 -5.54 8.77 -0.20
C PRO A 271 -5.89 9.68 -1.38
N TRP A 272 -5.11 9.63 -2.46
CA TRP A 272 -5.34 10.46 -3.63
C TRP A 272 -6.78 10.36 -4.15
N ARG A 273 -7.39 9.17 -4.02
CA ARG A 273 -8.80 8.90 -4.32
C ARG A 273 -9.75 9.79 -3.53
N ALA A 274 -9.52 9.92 -2.23
CA ALA A 274 -10.35 10.76 -1.36
C ALA A 274 -10.18 12.26 -1.69
N LEU A 275 -8.94 12.68 -2.01
CA LEU A 275 -8.68 14.04 -2.46
C LEU A 275 -9.37 14.32 -3.80
N LEU A 276 -9.20 13.44 -4.79
CA LEU A 276 -9.84 13.57 -6.09
C LEU A 276 -11.37 13.57 -5.97
N ALA A 277 -11.93 12.65 -5.19
CA ALA A 277 -13.37 12.61 -4.91
C ALA A 277 -13.87 13.94 -4.31
N ARG A 278 -13.09 14.53 -3.39
CA ARG A 278 -13.39 15.84 -2.80
C ARG A 278 -13.37 16.96 -3.85
N PHE A 279 -12.40 16.96 -4.77
CA PHE A 279 -12.34 17.94 -5.87
C PHE A 279 -13.54 17.77 -6.80
N MET A 280 -13.85 16.56 -7.22
CA MET A 280 -15.02 16.28 -8.08
C MET A 280 -16.34 16.67 -7.39
N MET A 281 -16.50 16.38 -6.09
CA MET A 281 -17.67 16.79 -5.32
C MET A 281 -17.77 18.31 -5.12
N ASN A 282 -16.67 19.02 -5.00
CA ASN A 282 -16.67 20.48 -4.92
C ASN A 282 -17.08 21.08 -6.27
N ALA A 283 -16.52 20.61 -7.38
CA ALA A 283 -16.93 21.01 -8.72
C ALA A 283 -18.44 20.79 -8.96
N ALA A 284 -19.01 19.70 -8.38
CA ALA A 284 -20.45 19.42 -8.45
C ALA A 284 -21.36 20.39 -7.67
N ARG A 285 -20.80 21.17 -6.74
CA ARG A 285 -21.59 22.01 -5.79
C ARG A 285 -21.65 23.48 -6.13
N ASP A 286 -20.96 23.91 -7.16
CA ASP A 286 -20.79 25.36 -7.43
C ASP A 286 -21.95 25.99 -8.23
N ASP A 287 -22.98 25.25 -8.60
CA ASP A 287 -24.11 25.81 -9.35
C ASP A 287 -25.35 26.05 -8.46
N TYR A 288 -25.80 27.31 -8.44
CA TYR A 288 -26.97 27.76 -7.69
C TYR A 288 -28.16 27.91 -8.63
N SER A 289 -29.21 27.08 -8.46
CA SER A 289 -30.44 27.22 -9.20
C SER A 289 -31.52 27.98 -8.42
N PHE A 290 -32.06 29.05 -9.04
CA PHE A 290 -33.22 29.77 -8.56
C PHE A 290 -34.54 29.15 -9.02
N GLN A 291 -34.51 28.16 -9.91
CA GLN A 291 -35.73 27.49 -10.39
C GLN A 291 -36.40 26.59 -9.34
N ARG A 292 -35.64 26.12 -8.39
CA ARG A 292 -36.13 25.41 -7.19
C ARG A 292 -35.59 26.07 -5.94
N THR A 293 -36.44 26.76 -5.22
CA THR A 293 -36.09 27.45 -4.01
C THR A 293 -35.65 26.48 -2.89
N SER A 294 -34.68 26.91 -2.08
CA SER A 294 -34.25 26.19 -0.90
C SER A 294 -35.40 26.03 0.10
N ARG A 295 -35.45 24.92 0.82
CA ARG A 295 -36.41 24.71 1.93
C ARG A 295 -36.33 25.80 3.00
N ARG A 296 -35.21 26.51 3.08
CA ARG A 296 -35.02 27.66 3.98
C ARG A 296 -35.81 28.90 3.53
N SER A 297 -36.24 28.98 2.25
CA SER A 297 -37.08 30.07 1.76
C SER A 297 -38.51 29.99 2.31
N ALA A 298 -39.00 28.79 2.67
CA ALA A 298 -40.38 28.57 3.11
C ALA A 298 -40.68 29.07 4.55
N GLY A 299 -39.66 29.55 5.29
CA GLY A 299 -39.83 30.03 6.65
C GLY A 299 -39.37 31.47 6.90
N ASN A 300 -39.04 32.23 5.85
CA ASN A 300 -38.49 33.59 5.99
C ASN A 300 -39.57 34.63 5.77
N PRO A 301 -39.91 35.49 6.75
CA PRO A 301 -41.01 36.47 6.64
C PRO A 301 -40.73 37.63 5.67
N GLY A 302 -39.68 37.56 4.84
CA GLY A 302 -39.26 38.66 3.96
C GLY A 302 -39.10 38.34 2.50
N ASP A 303 -39.87 37.40 1.91
CA ASP A 303 -39.90 37.08 0.46
C ASP A 303 -38.53 36.87 -0.25
N ALA A 304 -37.46 36.69 0.47
CA ALA A 304 -36.15 36.44 -0.12
C ALA A 304 -36.04 34.98 -0.61
N MET A 305 -36.17 34.77 -1.93
CA MET A 305 -35.90 33.49 -2.55
C MET A 305 -34.40 33.13 -2.46
N MET A 306 -34.11 32.16 -1.62
CA MET A 306 -32.74 31.62 -1.55
C MET A 306 -32.55 30.51 -2.59
N PRO A 307 -31.48 30.56 -3.38
CA PRO A 307 -31.19 29.52 -4.36
C PRO A 307 -30.92 28.19 -3.69
N ARG A 308 -31.25 27.10 -4.36
CA ARG A 308 -30.86 25.76 -3.99
C ARG A 308 -29.60 25.39 -4.73
N LEU A 309 -28.61 24.78 -4.04
CA LEU A 309 -27.53 24.09 -4.71
C LEU A 309 -28.12 22.99 -5.61
N TYR A 310 -27.88 23.08 -6.89
CA TYR A 310 -28.28 22.12 -7.89
C TYR A 310 -27.02 21.41 -8.41
N SER A 311 -26.94 20.12 -8.20
CA SER A 311 -25.91 19.29 -8.80
C SER A 311 -26.39 18.88 -10.19
N GLN A 312 -25.89 19.54 -11.21
CA GLN A 312 -25.86 18.98 -12.57
C GLN A 312 -24.80 17.91 -12.67
N SER A 313 -24.78 17.12 -13.75
CA SER A 313 -23.63 16.27 -14.06
C SER A 313 -22.35 17.12 -14.15
N VAL A 314 -21.30 16.69 -13.50
CA VAL A 314 -20.00 17.38 -13.53
C VAL A 314 -19.27 16.98 -14.79
N ASN A 315 -18.80 17.94 -15.56
CA ASN A 315 -18.00 17.70 -16.76
C ASN A 315 -16.51 17.64 -16.39
N VAL A 316 -15.96 16.44 -16.35
CA VAL A 316 -14.55 16.22 -16.04
C VAL A 316 -13.78 15.81 -17.29
N ILE A 317 -12.71 16.51 -17.57
CA ILE A 317 -11.73 16.07 -18.58
C ILE A 317 -10.65 15.29 -17.84
N VAL A 318 -10.42 14.06 -18.26
CA VAL A 318 -9.33 13.19 -17.75
C VAL A 318 -8.32 13.02 -18.88
N VAL A 319 -7.07 13.30 -18.58
CA VAL A 319 -5.96 13.16 -19.52
C VAL A 319 -4.97 12.15 -19.01
N LEU A 320 -4.64 11.20 -19.84
CA LEU A 320 -3.62 10.19 -19.59
C LEU A 320 -2.33 10.59 -20.30
N ASP A 321 -1.26 10.69 -19.54
CA ASP A 321 0.09 10.75 -20.08
C ASP A 321 0.48 9.36 -20.58
N THR A 322 0.80 9.28 -21.85
CA THR A 322 1.23 8.04 -22.53
C THR A 322 2.71 8.03 -22.86
N SER A 323 3.50 8.88 -22.19
CA SER A 323 4.95 8.84 -22.27
C SER A 323 5.51 7.49 -21.80
N GLY A 324 6.73 7.15 -22.21
CA GLY A 324 7.32 5.83 -21.95
C GLY A 324 7.53 5.47 -20.47
N SER A 325 7.34 6.41 -19.55
CA SER A 325 7.45 6.23 -18.10
C SER A 325 6.17 5.67 -17.45
N VAL A 326 5.04 5.67 -18.16
CA VAL A 326 3.73 5.22 -17.66
C VAL A 326 3.33 3.91 -18.34
N THR A 327 3.09 2.87 -17.55
CA THR A 327 2.72 1.55 -18.08
C THR A 327 1.22 1.43 -18.37
N GLN A 328 0.83 0.55 -19.31
CA GLN A 328 -0.58 0.32 -19.63
C GLN A 328 -1.39 -0.22 -18.43
N ASP A 329 -0.77 -1.00 -17.56
CA ASP A 329 -1.45 -1.55 -16.39
C ASP A 329 -1.76 -0.46 -15.37
N GLU A 330 -0.87 0.51 -15.18
CA GLU A 330 -1.12 1.69 -14.36
C GLU A 330 -2.27 2.54 -14.92
N LEU A 331 -2.33 2.70 -16.23
CA LEU A 331 -3.44 3.41 -16.87
C LEU A 331 -4.78 2.69 -16.69
N ARG A 332 -4.81 1.35 -16.77
CA ARG A 332 -6.03 0.56 -16.51
C ARG A 332 -6.48 0.67 -15.06
N GLU A 333 -5.55 0.56 -14.11
CA GLU A 333 -5.84 0.72 -12.68
C GLU A 333 -6.41 2.12 -12.41
N PHE A 334 -5.76 3.15 -12.92
CA PHE A 334 -6.21 4.53 -12.79
C PHE A 334 -7.63 4.74 -13.35
N LEU A 335 -7.91 4.23 -14.56
CA LEU A 335 -9.23 4.35 -15.18
C LEU A 335 -10.31 3.62 -14.39
N SER A 336 -10.02 2.45 -13.84
CA SER A 336 -10.92 1.71 -12.94
C SER A 336 -11.31 2.53 -11.71
N GLU A 337 -10.34 3.23 -11.12
CA GLU A 337 -10.58 4.11 -9.97
C GLU A 337 -11.39 5.36 -10.34
N ILE A 338 -11.12 5.96 -11.50
CA ILE A 338 -11.91 7.09 -12.01
C ILE A 338 -13.34 6.64 -12.29
N ASP A 339 -13.53 5.46 -12.84
CA ASP A 339 -14.86 4.91 -13.11
C ASP A 339 -15.68 4.73 -11.81
N ALA A 340 -15.05 4.23 -10.75
CA ALA A 340 -15.66 4.12 -9.44
C ALA A 340 -16.04 5.49 -8.86
N LEU A 341 -15.18 6.51 -9.00
CA LEU A 341 -15.45 7.87 -8.55
C LEU A 341 -16.55 8.54 -9.40
N LYS A 342 -16.56 8.33 -10.73
CA LYS A 342 -17.58 8.82 -11.66
C LYS A 342 -18.98 8.38 -11.22
N ALA A 343 -19.13 7.12 -10.85
CA ALA A 343 -20.41 6.57 -10.39
C ALA A 343 -20.91 7.24 -9.10
N GLN A 344 -20.00 7.61 -8.19
CA GLN A 344 -20.35 8.27 -6.92
C GLN A 344 -20.74 9.74 -7.09
N VAL A 345 -20.08 10.46 -8.00
CA VAL A 345 -20.21 11.92 -8.15
C VAL A 345 -21.18 12.30 -9.28
N ARG A 346 -21.66 11.36 -10.08
CA ARG A 346 -22.46 11.58 -11.31
C ARG A 346 -21.73 12.48 -12.31
N ALA A 347 -20.49 12.14 -12.61
CA ALA A 347 -19.68 12.89 -13.55
C ALA A 347 -19.82 12.34 -14.99
N GLU A 348 -19.81 13.23 -15.97
CA GLU A 348 -19.53 12.91 -17.38
C GLU A 348 -18.02 13.07 -17.60
N ILE A 349 -17.38 12.06 -18.19
CA ILE A 349 -15.93 12.07 -18.37
C ILE A 349 -15.60 12.14 -19.85
N THR A 350 -14.78 13.12 -20.19
CA THR A 350 -14.10 13.17 -21.49
C THR A 350 -12.66 12.76 -21.30
N LEU A 351 -12.32 11.56 -21.77
CA LEU A 351 -10.98 11.01 -21.71
C LEU A 351 -10.16 11.44 -22.92
N HIS A 352 -8.93 11.81 -22.73
CA HIS A 352 -7.94 12.01 -23.79
C HIS A 352 -6.61 11.40 -23.39
N ALA A 353 -5.78 11.07 -24.37
CA ALA A 353 -4.40 10.64 -24.15
C ALA A 353 -3.46 11.61 -24.86
N CYS A 354 -2.33 11.89 -24.26
CA CYS A 354 -1.33 12.83 -24.76
C CYS A 354 0.07 12.37 -24.36
N ASP A 355 0.98 12.37 -25.33
CA ASP A 355 2.41 12.32 -25.11
C ASP A 355 3.03 13.67 -25.51
N ASP A 356 3.69 13.78 -26.67
CA ASP A 356 4.06 15.05 -27.31
C ASP A 356 2.91 15.62 -28.16
N LYS A 357 1.87 14.81 -28.43
CA LYS A 357 0.67 15.14 -29.21
C LYS A 357 -0.55 14.46 -28.63
N LEU A 358 -1.71 15.00 -28.95
CA LEU A 358 -2.97 14.36 -28.66
C LEU A 358 -3.16 13.08 -29.48
N ALA A 359 -3.60 12.02 -28.82
CA ALA A 359 -3.93 10.76 -29.48
C ALA A 359 -5.00 10.95 -30.55
N ALA A 360 -4.75 10.45 -31.76
CA ALA A 360 -5.62 10.63 -32.91
C ALA A 360 -7.01 10.00 -32.76
N GLY A 361 -7.13 8.93 -31.93
CA GLY A 361 -8.39 8.25 -31.66
C GLY A 361 -9.30 8.96 -30.63
N GLY A 362 -8.76 9.94 -29.89
CA GLY A 362 -9.52 10.68 -28.88
C GLY A 362 -10.26 11.91 -29.42
N PRO A 363 -11.07 12.61 -28.61
CA PRO A 363 -11.44 12.26 -27.24
C PRO A 363 -12.50 11.16 -27.15
N TRP A 364 -12.47 10.36 -26.08
CA TRP A 364 -13.50 9.37 -25.74
C TRP A 364 -14.41 9.93 -24.64
N ARG A 365 -15.73 9.87 -24.88
CA ARG A 365 -16.73 10.43 -23.96
C ARG A 365 -17.47 9.30 -23.29
N TYR A 366 -17.59 9.37 -21.97
CA TYR A 366 -18.28 8.39 -21.13
C TYR A 366 -19.38 9.10 -20.34
N ALA A 367 -20.62 8.69 -20.58
CA ALA A 367 -21.75 9.14 -19.78
C ALA A 367 -21.64 8.58 -18.33
N MET A 368 -22.40 9.19 -17.39
CA MET A 368 -22.32 8.81 -15.98
C MET A 368 -22.62 7.32 -15.69
N TRP A 369 -23.39 6.65 -16.57
CA TRP A 369 -23.77 5.23 -16.44
C TRP A 369 -22.93 4.29 -17.30
N GLU A 370 -22.06 4.78 -18.12
CA GLU A 370 -21.24 4.02 -19.04
C GLU A 370 -19.91 3.63 -18.38
N ALA A 371 -19.55 2.34 -18.40
CA ALA A 371 -18.29 1.89 -17.83
C ALA A 371 -17.09 2.39 -18.66
N MET A 372 -16.05 2.83 -17.99
CA MET A 372 -14.81 3.29 -18.63
C MET A 372 -13.89 2.11 -18.91
N SER A 373 -13.29 2.11 -20.09
CA SER A 373 -12.26 1.15 -20.48
C SER A 373 -11.10 1.89 -21.16
N LEU A 374 -9.91 1.33 -21.06
CA LEU A 374 -8.75 1.83 -21.80
C LEU A 374 -8.97 1.56 -23.29
N PRO A 375 -8.99 2.60 -24.15
CA PRO A 375 -9.14 2.39 -25.59
C PRO A 375 -7.93 1.65 -26.17
N ASP A 376 -8.17 0.69 -27.06
CA ASP A 376 -7.12 -0.12 -27.70
C ASP A 376 -6.18 0.71 -28.61
N GLU A 377 -6.60 1.90 -29.01
CA GLU A 377 -5.87 2.79 -29.92
C GLU A 377 -4.89 3.73 -29.22
N ILE A 378 -4.75 3.63 -27.88
CA ILE A 378 -3.78 4.44 -27.17
C ILE A 378 -2.38 3.89 -27.43
N SER A 379 -1.66 4.55 -28.31
CA SER A 379 -0.23 4.36 -28.55
C SER A 379 0.54 5.53 -27.94
N GLY A 380 1.57 5.24 -27.17
CA GLY A 380 2.47 6.23 -26.57
C GLY A 380 3.93 5.82 -26.75
N GLY A 381 4.84 6.58 -26.17
CA GLY A 381 6.29 6.32 -26.21
C GLY A 381 7.09 7.49 -26.77
N GLY A 382 6.43 8.62 -27.00
CA GLY A 382 7.07 9.90 -27.33
C GLY A 382 7.60 10.64 -26.10
N GLY A 383 7.98 11.90 -26.29
CA GLY A 383 8.26 12.83 -25.20
C GLY A 383 6.97 13.23 -24.46
N THR A 384 7.08 14.14 -23.49
CA THR A 384 5.92 14.65 -22.73
C THR A 384 5.79 16.15 -22.98
N ASP A 385 4.66 16.54 -23.59
CA ASP A 385 4.24 17.95 -23.72
C ASP A 385 2.77 18.07 -23.29
N PHE A 386 2.52 18.90 -22.29
CA PHE A 386 1.17 19.10 -21.77
C PHE A 386 0.39 20.18 -22.52
N GLN A 387 1.03 21.05 -23.29
CA GLN A 387 0.42 22.18 -24.00
C GLN A 387 -0.70 21.77 -24.96
N PRO A 388 -0.58 20.69 -25.76
CA PRO A 388 -1.58 20.30 -26.74
C PRO A 388 -2.97 20.07 -26.15
N VAL A 389 -3.05 19.60 -24.91
CA VAL A 389 -4.34 19.39 -24.20
C VAL A 389 -5.01 20.72 -23.90
N PHE A 390 -4.29 21.70 -23.36
CA PHE A 390 -4.84 23.00 -23.00
C PHE A 390 -5.22 23.82 -24.23
N GLU A 391 -4.45 23.69 -25.32
CA GLU A 391 -4.78 24.26 -26.62
C GLU A 391 -6.05 23.63 -27.21
N TRP A 392 -6.20 22.29 -27.09
CA TRP A 392 -7.39 21.58 -27.52
C TRP A 392 -8.63 22.05 -26.76
N VAL A 393 -8.56 22.13 -25.42
CA VAL A 393 -9.68 22.64 -24.61
C VAL A 393 -10.10 24.04 -25.03
N THR A 394 -9.12 24.91 -25.33
CA THR A 394 -9.36 26.29 -25.78
C THR A 394 -9.96 26.33 -27.19
N ARG A 395 -9.43 25.54 -28.12
CA ARG A 395 -9.86 25.47 -29.52
C ARG A 395 -11.30 24.95 -29.65
N GLU A 396 -11.64 23.93 -28.85
CA GLU A 396 -12.99 23.34 -28.84
C GLU A 396 -13.97 24.13 -27.95
N HIS A 397 -13.55 25.27 -27.39
CA HIS A 397 -14.35 26.11 -26.50
C HIS A 397 -14.95 25.34 -25.33
N LEU A 398 -14.23 24.35 -24.79
CA LEU A 398 -14.69 23.56 -23.65
C LEU A 398 -14.53 24.35 -22.36
N SER A 399 -15.49 24.17 -21.45
CA SER A 399 -15.46 24.74 -20.10
C SER A 399 -15.63 23.59 -19.10
N PRO A 400 -14.60 22.80 -18.85
CA PRO A 400 -14.71 21.71 -17.89
C PRO A 400 -14.82 22.25 -16.46
N ASP A 401 -15.62 21.56 -15.64
CA ASP A 401 -15.67 21.86 -14.20
C ASP A 401 -14.40 21.41 -13.49
N LEU A 402 -13.67 20.45 -14.07
CA LEU A 402 -12.39 19.96 -13.59
C LEU A 402 -11.59 19.30 -14.71
N LEU A 403 -10.30 19.58 -14.79
CA LEU A 403 -9.34 18.83 -15.60
C LEU A 403 -8.42 18.02 -14.68
N VAL A 404 -8.34 16.73 -14.89
CA VAL A 404 -7.49 15.79 -14.16
C VAL A 404 -6.41 15.26 -15.10
N TYR A 405 -5.16 15.46 -14.77
CA TYR A 405 -4.02 14.97 -15.55
C TYR A 405 -3.27 13.91 -14.78
N PHE A 406 -3.15 12.71 -15.35
CA PHE A 406 -2.33 11.61 -14.83
C PHE A 406 -0.99 11.58 -15.54
N THR A 407 0.14 11.79 -14.81
CA THR A 407 1.47 11.99 -15.39
C THR A 407 2.56 11.81 -14.33
N ASP A 408 3.82 11.65 -14.75
CA ASP A 408 5.00 11.83 -13.89
C ASP A 408 5.41 13.30 -13.73
N ALA A 409 4.76 14.20 -14.48
CA ALA A 409 5.02 15.63 -14.53
C ALA A 409 6.44 16.01 -15.04
N GLU A 410 7.06 15.14 -15.83
CA GLU A 410 8.34 15.39 -16.50
C GLU A 410 8.10 15.81 -17.95
N GLY A 411 7.68 17.07 -18.18
CA GLY A 411 7.33 17.57 -19.49
C GLY A 411 7.21 19.09 -19.56
N GLN A 412 6.78 19.61 -20.71
CA GLN A 412 6.58 21.02 -20.96
C GLN A 412 5.19 21.46 -20.54
N PHE A 413 5.12 22.42 -19.61
CA PHE A 413 3.86 22.98 -19.13
C PHE A 413 3.45 24.20 -19.93
N PRO A 414 2.13 24.51 -20.01
CA PRO A 414 1.67 25.77 -20.59
C PRO A 414 2.15 26.95 -19.75
N GLU A 415 2.46 28.08 -20.44
CA GLU A 415 2.95 29.32 -19.78
C GLU A 415 1.90 29.97 -18.87
N ARG A 416 0.64 29.72 -19.14
CA ARG A 416 -0.49 30.36 -18.40
C ARG A 416 -1.39 29.32 -17.78
N GLU A 417 -1.75 29.57 -16.53
CA GLU A 417 -2.77 28.79 -15.83
C GLU A 417 -4.15 28.99 -16.51
N PRO A 418 -4.90 27.90 -16.79
CA PRO A 418 -6.24 28.00 -17.35
C PRO A 418 -7.25 28.57 -16.34
N ALA A 419 -8.41 29.04 -16.84
CA ALA A 419 -9.47 29.61 -15.99
C ALA A 419 -10.28 28.52 -15.22
N TYR A 420 -10.13 27.26 -15.56
CA TYR A 420 -10.79 26.12 -14.93
C TYR A 420 -9.85 25.39 -13.98
N PRO A 421 -10.37 24.69 -12.96
CA PRO A 421 -9.53 23.94 -12.01
C PRO A 421 -8.76 22.80 -12.67
N VAL A 422 -7.47 22.67 -12.32
CA VAL A 422 -6.61 21.59 -12.78
C VAL A 422 -6.09 20.81 -11.58
N VAL A 423 -6.21 19.48 -11.65
CA VAL A 423 -5.63 18.54 -10.69
C VAL A 423 -4.60 17.68 -11.42
N TRP A 424 -3.38 17.74 -10.94
CA TRP A 424 -2.27 16.92 -11.39
C TRP A 424 -2.11 15.72 -10.49
N LEU A 425 -2.38 14.53 -10.99
CA LEU A 425 -2.11 13.26 -10.32
C LEU A 425 -0.70 12.82 -10.73
N VAL A 426 0.25 13.08 -9.86
CA VAL A 426 1.68 12.96 -10.21
C VAL A 426 2.29 11.71 -9.61
N LYS A 427 2.83 10.84 -10.47
CA LYS A 427 3.73 9.76 -10.09
C LYS A 427 5.15 10.32 -9.99
N GLY A 428 5.79 10.17 -8.82
CA GLY A 428 7.14 10.73 -8.63
C GLY A 428 7.17 12.08 -7.89
N LYS A 429 8.31 12.76 -7.93
CA LYS A 429 8.59 13.95 -7.11
C LYS A 429 8.57 15.28 -7.89
N ALA A 430 8.28 15.25 -9.18
CA ALA A 430 8.26 16.43 -10.03
C ALA A 430 7.24 17.48 -9.53
N ARG A 431 7.52 18.75 -9.75
CA ARG A 431 6.66 19.87 -9.34
C ARG A 431 5.82 20.35 -10.50
N THR A 432 4.61 20.74 -10.22
CA THR A 432 3.71 21.38 -11.19
C THR A 432 3.73 22.89 -10.99
N PRO A 433 3.72 23.71 -12.06
CA PRO A 433 3.80 25.16 -11.97
C PRO A 433 2.49 25.82 -11.50
N PHE A 434 1.34 25.15 -11.74
CA PHE A 434 0.01 25.62 -11.34
C PHE A 434 -0.92 24.42 -11.06
N GLY A 435 -2.12 24.72 -10.58
CA GLY A 435 -3.13 23.72 -10.25
C GLY A 435 -2.83 23.00 -8.92
N THR A 436 -3.66 22.02 -8.59
CA THR A 436 -3.48 21.22 -7.39
C THR A 436 -2.75 19.93 -7.71
N ARG A 437 -1.60 19.74 -7.09
CA ARG A 437 -0.82 18.51 -7.21
C ARG A 437 -1.23 17.50 -6.15
N ILE A 438 -1.58 16.31 -6.58
CA ILE A 438 -1.85 15.14 -5.73
C ILE A 438 -0.79 14.08 -6.06
N GLN A 439 -0.09 13.63 -5.03
CA GLN A 439 0.91 12.58 -5.16
C GLN A 439 0.21 11.23 -5.31
N LEU A 440 0.59 10.48 -6.33
CA LEU A 440 0.26 9.06 -6.45
C LEU A 440 1.33 8.22 -5.74
N ASN A 441 0.90 7.21 -5.03
CA ASN A 441 1.79 6.27 -4.37
C ASN A 441 2.03 5.06 -5.24
#